data_f0c1ad27e220d592ada812a8faa1d41c
#
_entry.id   f0c1ad27e220d592ada812a8faa1d41c
#
_cell.length_a   1.000
_cell.length_b   1.000
_cell.length_c   1.000
_cell.angle_alpha   90.00
_cell.angle_beta   90.00
_cell.angle_gamma   90.00
#
_symmetry.space_group_name_H-M   'P 1'
#
loop_
_entity.id
_entity.type
_entity.pdbx_description
1 polymer ?
#
loop_
_entity_poly.entity_id
_entity_poly.type
_entity_poly.pdbx_seq_one_letter_code
_entity_poly.pdbx_strand_id
1 'polypeptide(L)'
;KMQNVPKAERQQRVLEAAKLLGLEDFLNRKPKALSGGQRQRVAMGRAIVRNPQVFLMDEPLSNLDAKLRVQTRTQIAALQQRLGVTTVYVTHDQVEAMTMGDRVAVMSDGVLQQVDSPLALYDTPKNLFVAGFIGSPAMNLIDGTVVDGGVQVGDYVVPVAREVLDKAPNETTLTLGIRPESFSLGEEGIGLDVAVVEELGADAYLYGTLTGADHADVEDASRQIVARISSRRPPQHGEQVRLVIDPSNVHVFSQETTERIS
;
A
#
# COMPACT_ATOMS: atom_id res chain seq x y z
N LYS A 1 0.12 -40.18 9.67
CA LYS A 1 -0.70 -41.36 10.10
C LYS A 1 -2.15 -41.26 9.60
N MET A 2 -2.76 -40.05 9.59
CA MET A 2 -4.17 -39.91 9.17
C MET A 2 -4.45 -40.17 7.68
N GLN A 3 -3.45 -40.07 6.81
CA GLN A 3 -3.58 -40.29 5.36
C GLN A 3 -3.02 -41.67 4.89
N ASN A 4 -2.65 -42.56 5.80
CA ASN A 4 -2.07 -43.89 5.53
C ASN A 4 -0.87 -43.91 4.55
N VAL A 5 -0.09 -42.82 4.50
CA VAL A 5 1.09 -42.70 3.64
C VAL A 5 2.20 -43.62 4.16
N PRO A 6 2.81 -44.46 3.30
CA PRO A 6 3.93 -45.35 3.65
C PRO A 6 5.09 -44.58 4.27
N LYS A 7 5.81 -45.24 5.21
CA LYS A 7 6.90 -44.59 5.96
C LYS A 7 7.99 -44.00 5.05
N ALA A 8 8.38 -44.75 4.01
CA ALA A 8 9.41 -44.32 3.06
C ALA A 8 8.98 -43.06 2.28
N GLU A 9 7.77 -43.08 1.73
CA GLU A 9 7.21 -41.94 1.00
C GLU A 9 7.06 -40.71 1.90
N ARG A 10 6.60 -40.87 3.15
CA ARG A 10 6.51 -39.77 4.12
C ARG A 10 7.87 -39.16 4.43
N GLN A 11 8.93 -39.98 4.58
CA GLN A 11 10.29 -39.50 4.80
C GLN A 11 10.79 -38.71 3.58
N GLN A 12 10.54 -39.20 2.37
CA GLN A 12 10.92 -38.50 1.15
C GLN A 12 10.23 -37.13 1.04
N ARG A 13 8.92 -37.07 1.21
CA ARG A 13 8.15 -35.82 1.19
C ARG A 13 8.65 -34.79 2.24
N VAL A 14 9.00 -35.26 3.45
CA VAL A 14 9.56 -34.41 4.49
C VAL A 14 10.94 -33.87 4.11
N LEU A 15 11.81 -34.69 3.52
CA LEU A 15 13.13 -34.27 3.07
C LEU A 15 13.04 -33.24 1.93
N GLU A 16 12.15 -33.48 0.96
CA GLU A 16 11.89 -32.54 -0.14
C GLU A 16 11.39 -31.18 0.38
N ALA A 17 10.43 -31.17 1.30
CA ALA A 17 9.94 -29.96 1.91
C ALA A 17 11.01 -29.26 2.77
N ALA A 18 11.82 -30.03 3.51
CA ALA A 18 12.92 -29.49 4.29
C ALA A 18 13.99 -28.84 3.41
N LYS A 19 14.36 -29.49 2.30
CA LYS A 19 15.30 -28.94 1.31
C LYS A 19 14.79 -27.65 0.69
N LEU A 20 13.49 -27.63 0.31
CA LEU A 20 12.84 -26.45 -0.25
C LEU A 20 12.88 -25.23 0.68
N LEU A 21 12.82 -25.47 2.00
CA LEU A 21 12.75 -24.46 3.05
C LEU A 21 14.08 -24.19 3.76
N GLY A 22 15.17 -24.90 3.40
CA GLY A 22 16.47 -24.84 4.08
C GLY A 22 16.36 -25.26 5.56
N LEU A 23 15.67 -26.37 5.82
CA LEU A 23 15.43 -26.91 7.17
C LEU A 23 16.11 -28.27 7.41
N GLU A 24 16.96 -28.74 6.50
CA GLU A 24 17.60 -30.07 6.59
C GLU A 24 18.35 -30.25 7.92
N ASP A 25 19.16 -29.26 8.31
CA ASP A 25 19.96 -29.31 9.55
C ASP A 25 19.12 -29.21 10.82
N PHE A 26 17.83 -28.88 10.69
CA PHE A 26 16.94 -28.63 11.82
C PHE A 26 15.90 -29.73 12.03
N LEU A 27 15.86 -30.77 11.16
CA LEU A 27 14.84 -31.82 11.20
C LEU A 27 14.77 -32.58 12.54
N ASN A 28 15.91 -32.70 13.24
CA ASN A 28 16.02 -33.41 14.53
C ASN A 28 15.86 -32.47 15.74
N ARG A 29 15.66 -31.17 15.53
CA ARG A 29 15.51 -30.21 16.63
C ARG A 29 14.05 -30.13 17.10
N LYS A 30 13.88 -29.92 18.40
CA LYS A 30 12.55 -29.64 18.96
C LYS A 30 12.13 -28.20 18.62
N PRO A 31 10.84 -27.91 18.45
CA PRO A 31 10.36 -26.57 18.09
C PRO A 31 10.86 -25.44 19.01
N LYS A 32 11.04 -25.70 20.30
CA LYS A 32 11.56 -24.73 21.28
C LYS A 32 13.02 -24.31 21.04
N ALA A 33 13.78 -25.12 20.29
CA ALA A 33 15.19 -24.86 19.94
C ALA A 33 15.34 -24.19 18.56
N LEU A 34 14.25 -23.72 17.97
CA LEU A 34 14.20 -23.04 16.67
C LEU A 34 13.97 -21.54 16.86
N SER A 35 14.56 -20.72 15.98
CA SER A 35 14.24 -19.30 15.89
C SER A 35 12.80 -19.06 15.41
N GLY A 36 12.28 -17.83 15.53
CA GLY A 36 10.97 -17.45 15.04
C GLY A 36 10.76 -17.82 13.57
N GLY A 37 11.65 -17.39 12.69
CA GLY A 37 11.59 -17.70 11.26
C GLY A 37 11.77 -19.18 10.92
N GLN A 38 12.57 -19.92 11.72
CA GLN A 38 12.68 -21.38 11.56
C GLN A 38 11.36 -22.07 11.94
N ARG A 39 10.73 -21.68 13.05
CA ARG A 39 9.40 -22.21 13.42
C ARG A 39 8.37 -21.97 12.34
N GLN A 40 8.36 -20.78 11.76
CA GLN A 40 7.44 -20.42 10.68
C GLN A 40 7.68 -21.27 9.44
N ARG A 41 8.93 -21.43 9.00
CA ARG A 41 9.27 -22.33 7.88
C ARG A 41 8.85 -23.78 8.18
N VAL A 42 8.94 -24.25 9.41
CA VAL A 42 8.41 -25.56 9.81
C VAL A 42 6.90 -25.62 9.68
N ALA A 43 6.16 -24.57 10.06
CA ALA A 43 4.71 -24.50 9.87
C ALA A 43 4.33 -24.60 8.38
N MET A 44 5.05 -23.86 7.53
CA MET A 44 4.89 -23.95 6.06
C MET A 44 5.21 -25.35 5.53
N GLY A 45 6.33 -25.97 5.96
CA GLY A 45 6.70 -27.32 5.58
C GLY A 45 5.63 -28.36 5.94
N ARG A 46 4.97 -28.21 7.07
CA ARG A 46 3.84 -29.06 7.46
C ARG A 46 2.64 -28.93 6.52
N ALA A 47 2.42 -27.76 5.93
CA ALA A 47 1.39 -27.58 4.91
C ALA A 47 1.81 -28.19 3.57
N ILE A 48 3.05 -27.95 3.14
CA ILE A 48 3.60 -28.41 1.87
C ILE A 48 3.60 -29.94 1.76
N VAL A 49 4.01 -30.66 2.81
CA VAL A 49 4.08 -32.14 2.79
C VAL A 49 2.72 -32.81 2.57
N ARG A 50 1.62 -32.06 2.74
CA ARG A 50 0.26 -32.55 2.50
C ARG A 50 -0.13 -32.51 1.02
N ASN A 51 0.70 -31.85 0.18
CA ASN A 51 0.43 -31.59 -1.23
C ASN A 51 -0.97 -30.99 -1.46
N PRO A 52 -1.26 -29.83 -0.87
CA PRO A 52 -2.57 -29.20 -0.92
C PRO A 52 -2.87 -28.62 -2.30
N GLN A 53 -4.14 -28.52 -2.65
CA GLN A 53 -4.60 -27.79 -3.85
C GLN A 53 -4.66 -26.28 -3.63
N VAL A 54 -4.79 -25.83 -2.38
CA VAL A 54 -4.84 -24.42 -1.97
C VAL A 54 -4.11 -24.25 -0.66
N PHE A 55 -3.31 -23.18 -0.54
CA PHE A 55 -2.77 -22.71 0.74
C PHE A 55 -3.65 -21.61 1.30
N LEU A 56 -3.92 -21.67 2.60
CA LEU A 56 -4.55 -20.61 3.37
C LEU A 56 -3.54 -20.11 4.40
N MET A 57 -3.13 -18.85 4.29
CA MET A 57 -2.15 -18.21 5.17
C MET A 57 -2.82 -17.01 5.84
N ASP A 58 -2.96 -17.08 7.15
CA ASP A 58 -3.55 -16.03 7.96
C ASP A 58 -2.43 -15.31 8.73
N GLU A 59 -2.13 -14.08 8.33
CA GLU A 59 -1.10 -13.21 8.90
C GLU A 59 0.25 -13.90 9.22
N PRO A 60 0.84 -14.64 8.27
CA PRO A 60 1.97 -15.50 8.61
C PRO A 60 3.25 -14.74 9.03
N LEU A 61 3.34 -13.42 8.79
CA LEU A 61 4.53 -12.62 9.10
C LEU A 61 4.34 -11.63 10.27
N SER A 62 3.15 -11.57 10.87
CA SER A 62 2.78 -10.58 11.90
C SER A 62 3.70 -10.61 13.14
N ASN A 63 4.21 -11.77 13.53
CA ASN A 63 5.04 -11.98 14.72
C ASN A 63 6.56 -11.92 14.46
N LEU A 64 6.99 -11.39 13.31
CA LEU A 64 8.41 -11.29 12.95
C LEU A 64 8.90 -9.85 13.10
N ASP A 65 10.17 -9.70 13.49
CA ASP A 65 10.87 -8.42 13.41
C ASP A 65 11.02 -7.95 11.95
N ALA A 66 11.22 -6.65 11.73
CA ALA A 66 11.23 -6.03 10.41
C ALA A 66 12.25 -6.69 9.44
N LYS A 67 13.47 -6.99 9.90
CA LYS A 67 14.50 -7.62 9.06
C LYS A 67 14.12 -9.03 8.64
N LEU A 68 13.63 -9.82 9.59
CA LEU A 68 13.22 -11.20 9.35
C LEU A 68 11.94 -11.26 8.49
N ARG A 69 11.03 -10.28 8.66
CA ARG A 69 9.81 -10.13 7.85
C ARG A 69 10.16 -9.95 6.37
N VAL A 70 11.06 -9.03 6.02
CA VAL A 70 11.50 -8.81 4.63
C VAL A 70 12.09 -10.08 4.03
N GLN A 71 13.00 -10.75 4.75
CA GLN A 71 13.63 -12.00 4.27
C GLN A 71 12.61 -13.12 4.06
N THR A 72 11.69 -13.30 5.03
CA THR A 72 10.70 -14.36 4.97
C THR A 72 9.66 -14.10 3.88
N ARG A 73 9.25 -12.86 3.67
CA ARG A 73 8.36 -12.44 2.57
C ARG A 73 8.94 -12.87 1.21
N THR A 74 10.19 -12.53 0.93
CA THR A 74 10.86 -12.93 -0.32
C THR A 74 10.92 -14.46 -0.47
N GLN A 75 11.18 -15.18 0.63
CA GLN A 75 11.21 -16.65 0.61
C GLN A 75 9.83 -17.26 0.34
N ILE A 76 8.76 -16.71 0.92
CA ILE A 76 7.39 -17.16 0.69
C ILE A 76 6.98 -16.90 -0.77
N ALA A 77 7.25 -15.71 -1.31
CA ALA A 77 6.94 -15.39 -2.70
C ALA A 77 7.66 -16.34 -3.68
N ALA A 78 8.96 -16.57 -3.50
CA ALA A 78 9.72 -17.52 -4.31
C ALA A 78 9.21 -18.96 -4.17
N LEU A 79 8.78 -19.33 -2.97
CA LEU A 79 8.22 -20.66 -2.72
C LEU A 79 6.88 -20.85 -3.40
N GLN A 80 5.99 -19.87 -3.30
CA GLN A 80 4.67 -19.89 -3.93
C GLN A 80 4.79 -20.03 -5.46
N GLN A 81 5.67 -19.24 -6.08
CA GLN A 81 5.96 -19.34 -7.52
C GLN A 81 6.48 -20.73 -7.91
N ARG A 82 7.37 -21.31 -7.09
CA ARG A 82 7.93 -22.65 -7.36
C ARG A 82 6.91 -23.78 -7.23
N LEU A 83 5.99 -23.65 -6.25
CA LEU A 83 4.96 -24.66 -6.02
C LEU A 83 3.80 -24.57 -7.02
N GLY A 84 3.52 -23.38 -7.58
CA GLY A 84 2.41 -23.16 -8.51
C GLY A 84 1.03 -23.45 -7.90
N VAL A 85 0.91 -23.41 -6.56
CA VAL A 85 -0.33 -23.70 -5.84
C VAL A 85 -1.04 -22.41 -5.50
N THR A 86 -2.33 -22.34 -5.77
CA THR A 86 -3.16 -21.20 -5.39
C THR A 86 -3.05 -20.92 -3.89
N THR A 87 -2.75 -19.68 -3.55
CA THR A 87 -2.55 -19.25 -2.16
C THR A 87 -3.50 -18.11 -1.83
N VAL A 88 -4.30 -18.25 -0.79
CA VAL A 88 -5.03 -17.15 -0.17
C VAL A 88 -4.22 -16.67 1.02
N TYR A 89 -3.80 -15.42 0.98
CA TYR A 89 -2.92 -14.80 1.97
C TYR A 89 -3.66 -13.61 2.62
N VAL A 90 -3.87 -13.69 3.92
CA VAL A 90 -4.47 -12.59 4.69
C VAL A 90 -3.36 -11.81 5.39
N THR A 91 -3.38 -10.49 5.29
CA THR A 91 -2.43 -9.60 5.94
C THR A 91 -3.07 -8.22 6.18
N HIS A 92 -2.59 -7.52 7.18
CA HIS A 92 -2.84 -6.10 7.39
C HIS A 92 -1.67 -5.22 6.89
N ASP A 93 -0.59 -5.83 6.39
CA ASP A 93 0.57 -5.13 5.84
C ASP A 93 0.41 -4.95 4.32
N GLN A 94 0.25 -3.70 3.89
CA GLN A 94 0.09 -3.35 2.47
C GLN A 94 1.29 -3.81 1.63
N VAL A 95 2.53 -3.69 2.17
CA VAL A 95 3.74 -4.06 1.44
C VAL A 95 3.76 -5.56 1.15
N GLU A 96 3.25 -6.39 2.08
CA GLU A 96 3.08 -7.81 1.85
C GLU A 96 2.07 -8.07 0.71
N ALA A 97 0.87 -7.47 0.80
CA ALA A 97 -0.17 -7.64 -0.20
C ALA A 97 0.29 -7.19 -1.60
N MET A 98 0.89 -6.01 -1.70
CA MET A 98 1.33 -5.40 -2.97
C MET A 98 2.53 -6.10 -3.61
N THR A 99 3.38 -6.78 -2.81
CA THR A 99 4.60 -7.42 -3.33
C THR A 99 4.46 -8.92 -3.58
N MET A 100 3.47 -9.56 -2.99
CA MET A 100 3.31 -11.01 -3.06
C MET A 100 2.06 -11.45 -3.83
N GLY A 101 1.01 -10.63 -3.86
CA GLY A 101 -0.26 -10.97 -4.49
C GLY A 101 -0.24 -10.76 -6.00
N ASP A 102 -0.74 -11.73 -6.75
CA ASP A 102 -1.12 -11.54 -8.16
C ASP A 102 -2.40 -10.71 -8.26
N ARG A 103 -3.28 -10.88 -7.28
CA ARG A 103 -4.50 -10.10 -7.06
C ARG A 103 -4.65 -9.79 -5.58
N VAL A 104 -5.09 -8.58 -5.28
CA VAL A 104 -5.32 -8.11 -3.91
C VAL A 104 -6.77 -7.71 -3.76
N ALA A 105 -7.42 -8.19 -2.71
CA ALA A 105 -8.76 -7.80 -2.29
C ALA A 105 -8.64 -6.82 -1.11
N VAL A 106 -9.09 -5.59 -1.31
CA VAL A 106 -9.17 -4.57 -0.26
C VAL A 106 -10.54 -4.65 0.38
N MET A 107 -10.58 -4.80 1.70
CA MET A 107 -11.80 -4.93 2.48
C MET A 107 -11.89 -3.86 3.57
N SER A 108 -13.11 -3.39 3.83
CA SER A 108 -13.43 -2.51 4.97
C SER A 108 -14.71 -2.99 5.62
N ASP A 109 -14.69 -3.20 6.93
CA ASP A 109 -15.85 -3.61 7.74
C ASP A 109 -16.60 -4.84 7.17
N GLY A 110 -15.82 -5.81 6.64
CA GLY A 110 -16.36 -7.02 6.03
C GLY A 110 -16.91 -6.84 4.61
N VAL A 111 -16.86 -5.62 4.05
CA VAL A 111 -17.31 -5.32 2.69
C VAL A 111 -16.11 -5.24 1.75
N LEU A 112 -16.22 -5.91 0.60
CA LEU A 112 -15.22 -5.85 -0.46
C LEU A 112 -15.27 -4.50 -1.17
N GLN A 113 -14.15 -3.75 -1.13
CA GLN A 113 -14.05 -2.43 -1.77
C GLN A 113 -13.56 -2.55 -3.22
N GLN A 114 -12.46 -3.28 -3.44
CA GLN A 114 -11.90 -3.51 -4.77
C GLN A 114 -11.08 -4.81 -4.77
N VAL A 115 -11.08 -5.51 -5.91
CA VAL A 115 -10.16 -6.64 -6.18
C VAL A 115 -9.48 -6.40 -7.52
N ASP A 116 -8.16 -6.26 -7.49
CA ASP A 116 -7.40 -6.04 -8.72
C ASP A 116 -5.93 -6.49 -8.57
N SER A 117 -5.12 -6.29 -9.61
CA SER A 117 -3.67 -6.38 -9.49
C SER A 117 -3.15 -5.27 -8.56
N PRO A 118 -2.00 -5.47 -7.88
CA PRO A 118 -1.39 -4.43 -7.05
C PRO A 118 -1.26 -3.08 -7.76
N LEU A 119 -0.78 -3.09 -9.00
CA LEU A 119 -0.60 -1.87 -9.79
C LEU A 119 -1.93 -1.17 -10.07
N ALA A 120 -2.98 -1.91 -10.45
CA ALA A 120 -4.29 -1.33 -10.70
C ALA A 120 -4.95 -0.74 -9.44
N LEU A 121 -4.75 -1.35 -8.27
CA LEU A 121 -5.20 -0.77 -6.99
C LEU A 121 -4.52 0.57 -6.69
N TYR A 122 -3.24 0.69 -7.07
CA TYR A 122 -2.46 1.89 -6.89
C TYR A 122 -2.84 2.99 -7.89
N ASP A 123 -2.87 2.64 -9.19
CA ASP A 123 -3.08 3.58 -10.28
C ASP A 123 -4.56 3.94 -10.49
N THR A 124 -5.46 3.01 -10.18
CA THR A 124 -6.90 3.17 -10.46
C THR A 124 -7.78 2.77 -9.27
N PRO A 125 -7.59 3.42 -8.09
CA PRO A 125 -8.42 3.13 -6.94
C PRO A 125 -9.89 3.45 -7.25
N LYS A 126 -10.80 2.54 -6.85
CA LYS A 126 -12.22 2.66 -7.16
C LYS A 126 -12.91 3.77 -6.35
N ASN A 127 -12.51 3.96 -5.11
CA ASN A 127 -13.13 4.90 -4.18
C ASN A 127 -12.10 5.55 -3.23
N LEU A 128 -12.55 6.53 -2.45
CA LEU A 128 -11.74 7.25 -1.47
C LEU A 128 -11.06 6.33 -0.46
N PHE A 129 -11.76 5.27 -0.02
CA PHE A 129 -11.19 4.33 0.94
C PHE A 129 -9.96 3.61 0.36
N VAL A 130 -10.08 3.06 -0.85
CA VAL A 130 -8.96 2.36 -1.52
C VAL A 130 -7.81 3.33 -1.80
N ALA A 131 -8.12 4.56 -2.25
CA ALA A 131 -7.14 5.60 -2.53
C ALA A 131 -6.31 5.98 -1.30
N GLY A 132 -6.98 6.21 -0.16
CA GLY A 132 -6.33 6.56 1.10
C GLY A 132 -5.71 5.37 1.83
N PHE A 133 -6.13 4.13 1.50
CA PHE A 133 -5.58 2.92 2.12
C PHE A 133 -4.34 2.41 1.39
N ILE A 134 -4.30 2.45 0.05
CA ILE A 134 -3.22 1.89 -0.77
C ILE A 134 -2.13 2.93 -1.02
N GLY A 135 -0.92 2.62 -0.57
CA GLY A 135 0.28 3.44 -0.71
C GLY A 135 0.92 3.79 0.63
N SER A 136 2.23 4.04 0.63
CA SER A 136 2.96 4.48 1.82
C SER A 136 4.06 5.47 1.40
N PRO A 137 3.83 6.77 1.66
CA PRO A 137 2.62 7.37 2.23
C PRO A 137 1.35 7.17 1.38
N ALA A 138 0.17 7.39 1.99
CA ALA A 138 -1.12 7.29 1.32
C ALA A 138 -1.31 8.43 0.28
N MET A 139 -2.32 8.29 -0.59
CA MET A 139 -2.75 9.35 -1.50
C MET A 139 -3.27 10.55 -0.68
N ASN A 140 -2.85 11.77 -1.03
CA ASN A 140 -3.47 12.97 -0.50
C ASN A 140 -4.90 13.08 -1.02
N LEU A 141 -5.86 13.24 -0.14
CA LEU A 141 -7.26 13.46 -0.45
C LEU A 141 -7.61 14.89 -0.06
N ILE A 142 -7.79 15.75 -1.07
CA ILE A 142 -7.91 17.19 -0.87
C ILE A 142 -9.27 17.63 -1.40
N ASP A 143 -10.12 18.16 -0.53
CA ASP A 143 -11.39 18.70 -0.93
C ASP A 143 -11.24 20.05 -1.61
N GLY A 144 -11.99 20.26 -2.69
CA GLY A 144 -11.98 21.52 -3.43
C GLY A 144 -13.35 21.84 -4.04
N THR A 145 -13.53 23.12 -4.32
CA THR A 145 -14.77 23.65 -4.91
C THR A 145 -14.72 23.57 -6.43
N VAL A 146 -15.77 23.08 -7.04
CA VAL A 146 -15.90 23.04 -8.52
C VAL A 146 -16.04 24.45 -9.05
N VAL A 147 -15.16 24.81 -9.99
CA VAL A 147 -15.15 26.11 -10.66
C VAL A 147 -15.01 25.93 -12.16
N ASP A 148 -15.12 27.00 -12.93
CA ASP A 148 -14.88 26.92 -14.38
C ASP A 148 -13.41 26.53 -14.64
N GLY A 149 -13.22 25.45 -15.38
CA GLY A 149 -11.91 24.91 -15.76
C GLY A 149 -11.29 23.93 -14.77
N GLY A 150 -11.90 23.64 -13.59
CA GLY A 150 -11.32 22.67 -12.66
C GLY A 150 -11.90 22.66 -11.25
N VAL A 151 -11.04 22.34 -10.30
CA VAL A 151 -11.37 22.29 -8.88
C VAL A 151 -10.43 23.21 -8.11
N GLN A 152 -11.00 24.19 -7.41
CA GLN A 152 -10.25 25.17 -6.61
C GLN A 152 -9.85 24.56 -5.26
N VAL A 153 -8.55 24.60 -4.97
CA VAL A 153 -7.93 24.20 -3.70
C VAL A 153 -7.10 25.39 -3.20
N GLY A 154 -7.52 25.99 -2.10
CA GLY A 154 -6.90 27.24 -1.62
C GLY A 154 -6.99 28.36 -2.67
N ASP A 155 -5.85 28.92 -3.05
CA ASP A 155 -5.71 29.95 -4.06
C ASP A 155 -5.42 29.43 -5.49
N TYR A 156 -5.33 28.10 -5.67
CA TYR A 156 -5.01 27.49 -6.96
C TYR A 156 -6.16 26.66 -7.53
N VAL A 157 -6.37 26.78 -8.83
CA VAL A 157 -7.33 25.93 -9.56
C VAL A 157 -6.57 24.77 -10.20
N VAL A 158 -6.82 23.56 -9.72
CA VAL A 158 -6.31 22.34 -10.32
C VAL A 158 -7.12 22.06 -11.59
N PRO A 159 -6.51 22.03 -12.77
CA PRO A 159 -7.23 21.79 -14.01
C PRO A 159 -7.85 20.39 -14.01
N VAL A 160 -9.14 20.30 -14.29
CA VAL A 160 -9.88 19.04 -14.44
C VAL A 160 -10.69 19.09 -15.72
N ALA A 161 -10.61 18.03 -16.53
CA ALA A 161 -11.34 17.96 -17.79
C ALA A 161 -12.85 18.08 -17.55
N ARG A 162 -13.54 18.84 -18.42
CA ARG A 162 -14.99 19.08 -18.29
C ARG A 162 -15.80 17.78 -18.30
N GLU A 163 -15.37 16.81 -19.09
CA GLU A 163 -16.00 15.48 -19.18
C GLU A 163 -15.99 14.73 -17.84
N VAL A 164 -15.02 15.02 -16.97
CA VAL A 164 -14.95 14.48 -15.60
C VAL A 164 -15.91 15.23 -14.70
N LEU A 165 -15.92 16.56 -14.75
CA LEU A 165 -16.84 17.39 -13.95
C LEU A 165 -18.31 17.10 -14.30
N ASP A 166 -18.62 16.86 -15.57
CA ASP A 166 -19.98 16.53 -16.05
C ASP A 166 -20.50 15.19 -15.50
N LYS A 167 -19.65 14.33 -14.91
CA LYS A 167 -20.07 13.08 -14.24
C LYS A 167 -20.65 13.32 -12.84
N ALA A 168 -20.40 14.48 -12.24
CA ALA A 168 -20.95 14.90 -10.95
C ALA A 168 -21.57 16.31 -11.04
N PRO A 169 -22.60 16.53 -11.89
CA PRO A 169 -23.07 17.87 -12.26
C PRO A 169 -23.75 18.62 -11.13
N ASN A 170 -24.17 17.93 -10.08
CA ASN A 170 -24.84 18.53 -8.93
C ASN A 170 -23.91 18.77 -7.73
N GLU A 171 -22.68 18.28 -7.79
CA GLU A 171 -21.71 18.45 -6.71
C GLU A 171 -20.99 19.79 -6.87
N THR A 172 -20.98 20.58 -5.80
CA THR A 172 -20.23 21.84 -5.72
C THR A 172 -18.83 21.65 -5.18
N THR A 173 -18.57 20.50 -4.56
CA THR A 173 -17.28 20.10 -4.00
C THR A 173 -16.93 18.69 -4.47
N LEU A 174 -15.67 18.48 -4.80
CA LEU A 174 -15.11 17.18 -5.18
C LEU A 174 -13.82 16.94 -4.36
N THR A 175 -13.44 15.69 -4.20
CA THR A 175 -12.17 15.33 -3.57
C THR A 175 -11.15 15.00 -4.65
N LEU A 176 -10.02 15.71 -4.64
CA LEU A 176 -8.86 15.41 -5.49
C LEU A 176 -7.94 14.43 -4.77
N GLY A 177 -7.60 13.34 -5.46
CA GLY A 177 -6.60 12.38 -5.01
C GLY A 177 -5.28 12.59 -5.75
N ILE A 178 -4.23 12.88 -4.99
CA ILE A 178 -2.90 13.16 -5.55
C ILE A 178 -1.85 12.35 -4.80
N ARG A 179 -1.09 11.53 -5.52
CA ARG A 179 -0.01 10.76 -4.92
C ARG A 179 1.15 11.67 -4.48
N PRO A 180 1.86 11.36 -3.38
CA PRO A 180 3.00 12.16 -2.93
C PRO A 180 4.07 12.41 -3.99
N GLU A 181 4.32 11.43 -4.84
CA GLU A 181 5.30 11.51 -5.94
C GLU A 181 4.81 12.28 -7.17
N SER A 182 3.53 12.61 -7.23
CA SER A 182 2.96 13.43 -8.33
C SER A 182 3.16 14.93 -8.12
N PHE A 183 3.71 15.32 -6.97
CA PHE A 183 4.08 16.71 -6.71
C PHE A 183 5.50 17.02 -7.14
N SER A 184 5.71 18.24 -7.60
CA SER A 184 7.02 18.83 -7.79
C SER A 184 7.04 20.26 -7.27
N LEU A 185 8.23 20.80 -6.96
CA LEU A 185 8.38 22.20 -6.55
C LEU A 185 8.36 23.10 -7.79
N GLY A 186 7.69 24.25 -7.68
CA GLY A 186 7.62 25.24 -8.75
C GLY A 186 7.17 26.61 -8.28
N GLU A 187 6.85 27.48 -9.22
CA GLU A 187 6.40 28.86 -8.94
C GLU A 187 4.86 28.97 -8.87
N GLU A 188 4.16 28.05 -9.57
CA GLU A 188 2.70 27.96 -9.59
C GLU A 188 2.26 26.61 -9.02
N GLY A 189 1.06 26.54 -8.45
CA GLY A 189 0.50 25.31 -7.88
C GLY A 189 -0.13 25.52 -6.52
N ILE A 190 -0.43 24.43 -5.83
CA ILE A 190 -1.02 24.46 -4.49
C ILE A 190 0.01 24.95 -3.48
N GLY A 191 -0.34 25.96 -2.67
CA GLY A 191 0.50 26.46 -1.59
C GLY A 191 0.55 25.47 -0.42
N LEU A 192 1.76 25.19 0.07
CA LEU A 192 2.02 24.34 1.23
C LEU A 192 2.86 25.08 2.26
N ASP A 193 2.38 25.11 3.50
CA ASP A 193 3.15 25.53 4.67
C ASP A 193 3.84 24.30 5.26
N VAL A 194 5.17 24.23 5.10
CA VAL A 194 5.96 23.04 5.48
C VAL A 194 6.10 22.95 6.99
N ALA A 195 5.53 21.89 7.58
CA ALA A 195 5.58 21.64 9.01
C ALA A 195 6.70 20.65 9.39
N VAL A 196 6.93 19.60 8.59
CA VAL A 196 7.96 18.59 8.85
C VAL A 196 8.64 18.20 7.54
N VAL A 197 9.93 17.92 7.61
CA VAL A 197 10.72 17.40 6.47
C VAL A 197 11.44 16.14 6.90
N GLU A 198 11.17 15.04 6.21
CA GLU A 198 11.88 13.79 6.38
C GLU A 198 12.88 13.61 5.23
N GLU A 199 14.16 13.77 5.51
CA GLU A 199 15.22 13.60 4.53
C GLU A 199 15.66 12.14 4.44
N LEU A 200 15.53 11.54 3.26
CA LEU A 200 15.94 10.15 2.98
C LEU A 200 17.15 10.07 2.04
N GLY A 201 17.96 11.12 2.01
CA GLY A 201 19.17 11.22 1.20
C GLY A 201 18.93 11.78 -0.20
N ALA A 202 18.47 11.00 -1.16
CA ALA A 202 18.15 11.47 -2.52
C ALA A 202 16.76 12.10 -2.63
N ASP A 203 15.84 11.65 -1.80
CA ASP A 203 14.46 12.10 -1.73
C ASP A 203 14.18 12.69 -0.35
N ALA A 204 13.17 13.54 -0.27
CA ALA A 204 12.60 14.03 0.97
C ALA A 204 11.06 13.96 0.91
N TYR A 205 10.43 13.75 2.06
CA TYR A 205 8.99 13.94 2.21
C TYR A 205 8.75 15.26 2.96
N LEU A 206 7.92 16.10 2.35
CA LEU A 206 7.41 17.32 2.96
C LEU A 206 6.03 17.02 3.53
N TYR A 207 5.83 17.32 4.80
CA TYR A 207 4.54 17.25 5.46
C TYR A 207 4.12 18.67 5.82
N GLY A 208 2.90 19.03 5.49
CA GLY A 208 2.40 20.38 5.76
C GLY A 208 0.90 20.51 5.55
N THR A 209 0.42 21.73 5.64
CA THR A 209 -0.99 22.09 5.41
C THR A 209 -1.10 23.07 4.25
N LEU A 210 -2.28 23.20 3.68
CA LEU A 210 -2.55 24.21 2.64
C LEU A 210 -2.21 25.60 3.20
N THR A 211 -1.54 26.42 2.39
CA THR A 211 -1.24 27.81 2.77
C THR A 211 -2.54 28.57 3.06
N GLY A 212 -2.61 29.22 4.24
CA GLY A 212 -3.79 29.93 4.70
C GLY A 212 -4.86 29.06 5.36
N ALA A 213 -4.57 27.78 5.62
CA ALA A 213 -5.44 26.93 6.42
C ALA A 213 -5.49 27.41 7.90
N ASP A 214 -6.62 27.25 8.56
CA ASP A 214 -6.78 27.63 9.96
C ASP A 214 -5.91 26.76 10.90
N HIS A 215 -5.53 27.29 12.07
CA HIS A 215 -4.71 26.57 13.06
C HIS A 215 -5.33 25.24 13.50
N ALA A 216 -6.65 25.07 13.45
CA ALA A 216 -7.33 23.82 13.71
C ALA A 216 -7.00 22.72 12.67
N ASP A 217 -6.65 23.10 11.46
CA ASP A 217 -6.29 22.20 10.37
C ASP A 217 -4.88 21.61 10.53
N VAL A 218 -4.00 22.31 11.26
CA VAL A 218 -2.62 21.84 11.50
C VAL A 218 -2.59 20.65 12.47
N GLU A 219 -3.57 20.54 13.37
CA GLU A 219 -3.67 19.43 14.33
C GLU A 219 -4.42 18.22 13.75
N ASP A 220 -5.14 18.41 12.65
CA ASP A 220 -5.86 17.33 11.99
C ASP A 220 -4.97 16.61 10.97
N ALA A 221 -4.48 15.44 11.35
CA ALA A 221 -3.66 14.59 10.48
C ALA A 221 -4.35 14.22 9.15
N SER A 222 -5.69 14.29 9.08
CA SER A 222 -6.45 14.00 7.86
C SER A 222 -6.34 15.11 6.80
N ARG A 223 -5.93 16.31 7.19
CA ARG A 223 -5.73 17.48 6.32
C ARG A 223 -4.27 17.75 5.98
N GLN A 224 -3.38 16.89 6.47
CA GLN A 224 -1.96 16.98 6.18
C GLN A 224 -1.68 16.55 4.73
N ILE A 225 -0.97 17.39 4.00
CA ILE A 225 -0.47 17.08 2.66
C ILE A 225 0.94 16.50 2.78
N VAL A 226 1.18 15.43 2.05
CA VAL A 226 2.48 14.79 1.92
C VAL A 226 2.97 14.89 0.49
N ALA A 227 4.11 15.52 0.27
CA ALA A 227 4.75 15.60 -1.04
C ALA A 227 6.13 14.92 -1.02
N ARG A 228 6.40 14.06 -1.99
CA ARG A 228 7.73 13.46 -2.20
C ARG A 228 8.51 14.32 -3.18
N ILE A 229 9.66 14.82 -2.75
CA ILE A 229 10.51 15.71 -3.54
C ILE A 229 11.86 15.07 -3.74
N SER A 230 12.29 14.94 -5.00
CA SER A 230 13.64 14.50 -5.35
C SER A 230 14.60 15.69 -5.27
N SER A 231 15.12 15.96 -4.08
CA SER A 231 16.04 17.05 -3.82
C SER A 231 17.04 16.69 -2.73
N ARG A 232 18.31 17.08 -2.95
CA ARG A 232 19.35 17.01 -1.92
C ARG A 232 19.33 18.22 -0.96
N ARG A 233 18.52 19.20 -1.28
CA ARG A 233 18.31 20.41 -0.46
C ARG A 233 16.82 20.70 -0.46
N PRO A 234 16.05 19.91 0.28
CA PRO A 234 14.61 20.14 0.39
C PRO A 234 14.34 21.47 1.11
N PRO A 235 13.13 22.03 0.93
CA PRO A 235 12.64 23.13 1.76
C PRO A 235 12.72 22.78 3.25
N GLN A 236 12.83 23.80 4.11
CA GLN A 236 12.96 23.61 5.54
C GLN A 236 11.62 23.82 6.27
N HIS A 237 11.57 23.38 7.53
CA HIS A 237 10.43 23.65 8.40
C HIS A 237 10.12 25.17 8.47
N GLY A 238 8.86 25.52 8.30
CA GLY A 238 8.37 26.89 8.30
C GLY A 238 8.46 27.62 6.95
N GLU A 239 9.04 26.99 5.92
CA GLU A 239 9.02 27.56 4.57
C GLU A 239 7.66 27.31 3.90
N GLN A 240 7.28 28.28 3.06
CA GLN A 240 6.12 28.16 2.16
C GLN A 240 6.62 27.76 0.77
N VAL A 241 6.00 26.76 0.20
CA VAL A 241 6.33 26.27 -1.15
C VAL A 241 5.10 26.16 -2.02
N ARG A 242 5.31 26.12 -3.33
CA ARG A 242 4.27 25.79 -4.31
C ARG A 242 4.48 24.39 -4.84
N LEU A 243 3.43 23.57 -4.77
CA LEU A 243 3.41 22.22 -5.28
C LEU A 243 2.71 22.18 -6.64
N VAL A 244 3.51 21.97 -7.68
CA VAL A 244 3.02 21.78 -9.05
C VAL A 244 2.49 20.36 -9.18
N ILE A 245 1.35 20.23 -9.84
CA ILE A 245 0.68 18.97 -10.09
C ILE A 245 0.54 18.77 -11.60
N ASP A 246 0.91 17.61 -12.11
CA ASP A 246 0.53 17.22 -13.47
C ASP A 246 -0.94 16.79 -13.46
N PRO A 247 -1.83 17.49 -14.20
CA PRO A 247 -3.25 17.16 -14.24
C PRO A 247 -3.57 15.73 -14.66
N SER A 248 -2.67 15.08 -15.40
CA SER A 248 -2.82 13.68 -15.81
C SER A 248 -2.71 12.69 -14.65
N ASN A 249 -2.11 13.10 -13.53
CA ASN A 249 -1.89 12.32 -12.33
C ASN A 249 -2.90 12.64 -11.20
N VAL A 250 -3.95 13.40 -11.52
CA VAL A 250 -5.00 13.75 -10.57
C VAL A 250 -6.16 12.78 -10.68
N HIS A 251 -6.52 12.16 -9.55
CA HIS A 251 -7.76 11.41 -9.44
C HIS A 251 -8.85 12.31 -8.90
N VAL A 252 -10.07 12.16 -9.42
CA VAL A 252 -11.23 12.94 -8.98
C VAL A 252 -12.27 11.99 -8.41
N PHE A 253 -12.74 12.27 -7.20
CA PHE A 253 -13.73 11.48 -6.50
C PHE A 253 -14.97 12.34 -6.19
N SER A 254 -16.14 11.73 -6.34
CA SER A 254 -17.39 12.26 -5.87
C SER A 254 -17.43 12.23 -4.34
N GLN A 255 -17.86 13.31 -3.69
CA GLN A 255 -18.07 13.31 -2.22
C GLN A 255 -19.35 12.58 -1.83
N GLU A 256 -20.37 12.57 -2.69
CA GLU A 256 -21.63 11.87 -2.41
C GLU A 256 -21.49 10.36 -2.46
N THR A 257 -20.85 9.83 -3.50
CA THR A 257 -20.72 8.39 -3.72
C THR A 257 -19.42 7.80 -3.20
N THR A 258 -18.43 8.64 -2.92
CA THR A 258 -17.02 8.29 -2.63
C THR A 258 -16.31 7.59 -3.78
N GLU A 259 -16.96 7.39 -4.93
CA GLU A 259 -16.38 6.69 -6.08
C GLU A 259 -15.53 7.64 -6.94
N ARG A 260 -14.55 7.05 -7.63
CA ARG A 260 -13.73 7.77 -8.59
C ARG A 260 -14.53 8.05 -9.86
N ILE A 261 -14.47 9.31 -10.33
CA ILE A 261 -15.15 9.79 -11.53
C ILE A 261 -14.19 10.16 -12.66
N SER A 262 -12.88 10.23 -12.40
CA SER A 262 -11.83 10.49 -13.41
C SER A 262 -11.42 9.24 -14.18
#